data_d1f6bcfd89a356149c78141cec947e61
#
_entry.id   d1f6bcfd89a356149c78141cec947e61
#
_cell.length_a   1.000
_cell.length_b   1.000
_cell.length_c   1.000
_cell.angle_alpha   90.00
_cell.angle_beta   90.00
_cell.angle_gamma   90.00
#
_symmetry.space_group_name_H-M   'P 1'
#
loop_
_entity.id
_entity.type
_entity.pdbx_description
1 polymer ?
#
loop_
_entity_poly.entity_id
_entity_poly.type
_entity_poly.pdbx_seq_one_letter_code
_entity_poly.pdbx_strand_id
1 'polypeptide(L)'
;AKRGLLEHNSVVYRDLFDTKLMDCLMPRPGEVVKKFEELYAKSPQEATDYFYKLSQDSNYIRRYRIAKDIRWSVPSAYGDIDISINLSKPEKDPKAIAAAKLAKQSGYPKCLLCKENVGYAGRVNHPARQNHRIIPLTINQTEWGFQYSPYVYYNEHCIVFNFQHNPMKIERATFVKLFDFIKLFPHYFIGSNADLPIVGGSILSHDHFQGGHYTFAMAKAPVIRSFSVKGYEDVT
;
A
#
# COMPACT_ATOMS: atom_id res chain seq x y z
N ALA A 1 -11.84 -27.51 2.06
CA ALA A 1 -12.91 -28.19 1.33
C ALA A 1 -13.08 -29.64 1.77
N LYS A 2 -12.07 -30.55 1.55
CA LYS A 2 -12.21 -31.98 1.93
C LYS A 2 -12.56 -32.24 3.41
N ARG A 3 -12.15 -31.36 4.33
CA ARG A 3 -12.42 -31.44 5.78
C ARG A 3 -13.58 -30.53 6.24
N GLY A 4 -14.38 -29.97 5.34
CA GLY A 4 -15.47 -29.06 5.69
C GLY A 4 -15.06 -27.68 6.20
N LEU A 5 -13.75 -27.36 6.25
CA LEU A 5 -13.25 -26.08 6.78
C LEU A 5 -13.45 -24.89 5.82
N LEU A 6 -13.68 -25.16 4.55
CA LEU A 6 -13.94 -24.14 3.53
C LEU A 6 -15.27 -24.44 2.85
N GLU A 7 -16.12 -23.45 2.76
CA GLU A 7 -17.39 -23.53 2.03
C GLU A 7 -17.16 -23.85 0.54
N HIS A 8 -16.21 -23.14 -0.08
CA HIS A 8 -15.79 -23.38 -1.46
C HIS A 8 -14.27 -23.42 -1.59
N ASN A 9 -13.75 -24.26 -2.51
CA ASN A 9 -12.32 -24.34 -2.80
C ASN A 9 -11.92 -23.29 -3.86
N SER A 10 -12.01 -22.00 -3.54
CA SER A 10 -11.54 -20.91 -4.38
C SER A 10 -10.45 -20.09 -3.69
N VAL A 11 -9.75 -19.25 -4.45
CA VAL A 11 -8.71 -18.35 -3.91
C VAL A 11 -9.28 -17.44 -2.83
N VAL A 12 -10.49 -16.90 -3.04
CA VAL A 12 -11.15 -15.99 -2.09
C VAL A 12 -11.39 -16.66 -0.75
N TYR A 13 -12.01 -17.84 -0.74
CA TYR A 13 -12.31 -18.57 0.51
C TYR A 13 -11.04 -19.05 1.21
N ARG A 14 -10.01 -19.44 0.45
CA ARG A 14 -8.69 -19.77 1.04
C ARG A 14 -8.06 -18.55 1.68
N ASP A 15 -8.16 -17.38 1.07
CA ASP A 15 -7.62 -16.13 1.62
C ASP A 15 -8.35 -15.68 2.87
N LEU A 16 -9.68 -15.80 2.90
CA LEU A 16 -10.48 -15.52 4.10
C LEU A 16 -10.06 -16.43 5.26
N PHE A 17 -9.89 -17.72 4.98
CA PHE A 17 -9.52 -18.70 6.00
C PHE A 17 -8.06 -18.54 6.47
N ASP A 18 -7.11 -18.35 5.55
CA ASP A 18 -5.71 -18.08 5.86
C ASP A 18 -5.57 -16.85 6.76
N THR A 19 -6.23 -15.76 6.40
CA THR A 19 -6.20 -14.52 7.19
C THR A 19 -6.78 -14.72 8.60
N LYS A 20 -7.86 -15.51 8.72
CA LYS A 20 -8.44 -15.87 10.03
C LYS A 20 -7.46 -16.68 10.89
N LEU A 21 -6.70 -17.60 10.30
CA LEU A 21 -5.69 -18.38 11.04
C LEU A 21 -4.53 -17.47 11.48
N MET A 22 -4.05 -16.61 10.58
CA MET A 22 -2.96 -15.69 10.90
C MET A 22 -3.32 -14.70 12.00
N ASP A 23 -4.59 -14.28 12.09
CA ASP A 23 -5.07 -13.40 13.15
C ASP A 23 -4.80 -13.93 14.57
N CYS A 24 -4.87 -15.26 14.73
CA CYS A 24 -4.58 -15.89 16.03
C CYS A 24 -3.13 -15.70 16.50
N LEU A 25 -2.21 -15.37 15.59
CA LEU A 25 -0.79 -15.18 15.82
C LEU A 25 -0.38 -13.70 15.80
N MET A 26 -1.31 -12.82 15.44
CA MET A 26 -1.01 -11.39 15.29
C MET A 26 -0.96 -10.67 16.62
N PRO A 27 0.06 -9.82 16.88
CA PRO A 27 0.01 -8.88 17.97
C PRO A 27 -1.16 -7.91 17.79
N ARG A 28 -1.68 -7.41 18.89
CA ARG A 28 -2.78 -6.43 18.87
C ARG A 28 -2.33 -5.12 18.20
N PRO A 29 -3.27 -4.37 17.57
CA PRO A 29 -2.90 -3.12 16.89
C PRO A 29 -2.08 -2.16 17.74
N GLY A 30 -2.47 -1.92 18.99
CA GLY A 30 -1.74 -1.04 19.92
C GLY A 30 -0.32 -1.54 20.26
N GLU A 31 -0.10 -2.85 20.31
CA GLU A 31 1.23 -3.43 20.56
C GLU A 31 2.15 -3.18 19.35
N VAL A 32 1.60 -3.29 18.14
CA VAL A 32 2.37 -3.01 16.91
C VAL A 32 2.74 -1.54 16.83
N VAL A 33 1.79 -0.63 17.13
CA VAL A 33 2.04 0.82 17.14
C VAL A 33 3.12 1.16 18.18
N LYS A 34 2.97 0.68 19.40
CA LYS A 34 3.96 0.91 20.47
C LYS A 34 5.35 0.42 20.08
N LYS A 35 5.44 -0.79 19.51
CA LYS A 35 6.72 -1.34 19.05
C LYS A 35 7.33 -0.54 17.90
N PHE A 36 6.49 -0.07 17.00
CA PHE A 36 6.93 0.81 15.90
C PHE A 36 7.49 2.12 16.44
N GLU A 37 6.82 2.77 17.40
CA GLU A 37 7.26 4.02 18.02
C GLU A 37 8.57 3.84 18.80
N GLU A 38 8.74 2.75 19.55
CA GLU A 38 9.98 2.40 20.25
C GLU A 38 11.17 2.26 19.29
N LEU A 39 10.96 1.68 18.12
CA LEU A 39 11.98 1.53 17.09
C LEU A 39 12.20 2.85 16.33
N TYR A 40 11.14 3.60 16.07
CA TYR A 40 11.21 4.89 15.41
C TYR A 40 12.05 5.91 16.22
N ALA A 41 11.96 5.84 17.54
CA ALA A 41 12.81 6.66 18.41
C ALA A 41 14.32 6.39 18.26
N LYS A 42 14.70 5.21 17.73
CA LYS A 42 16.09 4.87 17.39
C LYS A 42 16.41 5.24 15.96
N SER A 43 15.58 4.80 15.02
CA SER A 43 15.72 5.05 13.60
C SER A 43 14.38 4.85 12.88
N PRO A 44 13.96 5.79 12.00
CA PRO A 44 12.79 5.59 11.13
C PRO A 44 12.88 4.30 10.31
N GLN A 45 14.09 3.91 9.88
CA GLN A 45 14.30 2.71 9.09
C GLN A 45 14.08 1.44 9.92
N GLU A 46 14.58 1.36 11.16
CA GLU A 46 14.31 0.20 12.01
C GLU A 46 12.82 -0.02 12.24
N ALA A 47 12.06 1.05 12.38
CA ALA A 47 10.61 0.98 12.54
C ALA A 47 9.91 0.46 11.27
N THR A 48 10.30 0.96 10.09
CA THR A 48 9.74 0.50 8.81
C THR A 48 10.14 -0.94 8.50
N ASP A 49 11.39 -1.33 8.77
CA ASP A 49 11.89 -2.71 8.60
C ASP A 49 11.07 -3.69 9.45
N TYR A 50 10.84 -3.36 10.72
CA TYR A 50 9.98 -4.16 11.62
C TYR A 50 8.57 -4.31 11.05
N PHE A 51 7.96 -3.21 10.64
CA PHE A 51 6.57 -3.21 10.19
C PHE A 51 6.41 -3.91 8.83
N TYR A 52 7.41 -3.76 7.93
CA TYR A 52 7.45 -4.49 6.67
C TYR A 52 7.60 -6.00 6.88
N LYS A 53 8.53 -6.38 7.76
CA LYS A 53 8.71 -7.78 8.14
C LYS A 53 7.44 -8.39 8.74
N LEU A 54 6.78 -7.69 9.66
CA LEU A 54 5.51 -8.14 10.24
C LEU A 54 4.44 -8.34 9.15
N SER A 55 4.35 -7.41 8.20
CA SER A 55 3.40 -7.48 7.09
C SER A 55 3.66 -8.68 6.15
N GLN A 56 4.92 -9.11 6.03
CA GLN A 56 5.31 -10.30 5.27
C GLN A 56 5.05 -11.59 6.07
N ASP A 57 5.49 -11.64 7.32
CA ASP A 57 5.41 -12.83 8.17
C ASP A 57 3.96 -13.19 8.50
N SER A 58 3.08 -12.21 8.53
CA SER A 58 1.64 -12.39 8.74
C SER A 58 0.84 -12.82 7.49
N ASN A 59 1.49 -13.09 6.36
CA ASN A 59 0.82 -13.32 5.08
C ASN A 59 -0.10 -12.17 4.62
N TYR A 60 0.00 -10.98 5.21
CA TYR A 60 -0.66 -9.80 4.65
C TYR A 60 -0.05 -9.47 3.27
N ILE A 61 1.29 -9.46 3.19
CA ILE A 61 2.06 -9.48 1.94
C ILE A 61 2.39 -10.93 1.60
N ARG A 62 1.69 -11.50 0.64
CA ARG A 62 1.84 -12.91 0.26
C ARG A 62 3.05 -13.12 -0.66
N ARG A 63 4.25 -13.24 -0.05
CA ARG A 63 5.52 -13.40 -0.78
C ARG A 63 5.50 -14.50 -1.84
N TYR A 64 4.85 -15.65 -1.54
CA TYR A 64 4.74 -16.77 -2.48
C TYR A 64 3.92 -16.45 -3.74
N ARG A 65 3.08 -15.42 -3.73
CA ARG A 65 2.40 -14.89 -4.92
C ARG A 65 3.30 -13.92 -5.66
N ILE A 66 3.93 -13.01 -4.92
CA ILE A 66 4.84 -12.00 -5.48
C ILE A 66 6.03 -12.65 -6.17
N ALA A 67 6.51 -13.80 -5.68
CA ALA A 67 7.57 -14.58 -6.31
C ALA A 67 7.22 -15.09 -7.72
N LYS A 68 5.97 -14.98 -8.15
CA LYS A 68 5.53 -15.29 -9.52
C LYS A 68 5.61 -14.10 -10.46
N ASP A 69 5.75 -12.87 -9.93
CA ASP A 69 5.88 -11.67 -10.74
C ASP A 69 7.16 -11.73 -11.55
N ILE A 70 7.08 -11.33 -12.82
CA ILE A 70 8.22 -11.29 -13.72
C ILE A 70 8.68 -9.84 -13.81
N ARG A 71 9.99 -9.62 -13.65
CA ARG A 71 10.60 -8.28 -13.70
C ARG A 71 11.89 -8.33 -14.47
N TRP A 72 12.11 -7.32 -15.32
CA TRP A 72 13.38 -7.14 -16.04
C TRP A 72 13.57 -5.68 -16.42
N SER A 73 14.79 -5.28 -16.75
CA SER A 73 15.10 -3.95 -17.29
C SER A 73 15.53 -4.06 -18.74
N VAL A 74 15.19 -3.06 -19.54
CA VAL A 74 15.57 -2.94 -20.94
C VAL A 74 16.27 -1.60 -21.14
N PRO A 75 17.51 -1.58 -21.70
CA PRO A 75 18.19 -0.34 -22.02
C PRO A 75 17.47 0.39 -23.17
N SER A 76 17.35 1.71 -23.06
CA SER A 76 16.75 2.56 -24.09
C SER A 76 17.55 3.85 -24.27
N ALA A 77 17.20 4.64 -25.29
CA ALA A 77 17.79 5.97 -25.49
C ALA A 77 17.55 6.95 -24.32
N TYR A 78 16.61 6.64 -23.42
CA TYR A 78 16.25 7.44 -22.26
C TYR A 78 16.76 6.86 -20.92
N GLY A 79 17.65 5.86 -20.96
CA GLY A 79 18.09 5.09 -19.81
C GLY A 79 17.37 3.74 -19.72
N ASP A 80 17.59 3.03 -18.61
CA ASP A 80 16.97 1.72 -18.39
C ASP A 80 15.49 1.86 -18.05
N ILE A 81 14.67 1.05 -18.69
CA ILE A 81 13.23 0.97 -18.43
C ILE A 81 12.93 -0.31 -17.68
N ASP A 82 12.38 -0.19 -16.46
CA ASP A 82 11.94 -1.33 -15.67
C ASP A 82 10.55 -1.80 -16.14
N ILE A 83 10.48 -3.08 -16.49
CA ILE A 83 9.25 -3.72 -16.95
C ILE A 83 8.84 -4.78 -15.94
N SER A 84 7.55 -4.85 -15.63
CA SER A 84 7.01 -5.88 -14.73
C SER A 84 5.70 -6.47 -15.25
N ILE A 85 5.55 -7.79 -15.07
CA ILE A 85 4.28 -8.49 -15.23
C ILE A 85 3.84 -8.91 -13.84
N ASN A 86 2.78 -8.29 -13.32
CA ASN A 86 2.26 -8.55 -11.99
C ASN A 86 1.29 -9.74 -12.02
N LEU A 87 1.80 -10.93 -11.73
CA LEU A 87 1.04 -12.17 -11.63
C LEU A 87 0.51 -12.43 -10.21
N SER A 88 0.97 -11.65 -9.23
CA SER A 88 0.55 -11.78 -7.82
C SER A 88 -0.85 -11.23 -7.56
N LYS A 89 -1.34 -10.32 -8.40
CA LYS A 89 -2.70 -9.81 -8.34
C LYS A 89 -3.66 -10.93 -8.76
N PRO A 90 -4.51 -11.45 -7.87
CA PRO A 90 -5.39 -12.54 -8.24
C PRO A 90 -6.34 -12.09 -9.35
N GLU A 91 -6.31 -12.79 -10.46
CA GLU A 91 -7.39 -12.67 -11.44
C GLU A 91 -8.70 -13.04 -10.75
N LYS A 92 -9.73 -12.24 -10.97
CA LYS A 92 -11.03 -12.52 -10.41
C LYS A 92 -11.59 -13.75 -11.09
N ASP A 93 -11.63 -14.88 -10.36
CA ASP A 93 -12.33 -16.11 -10.78
C ASP A 93 -13.76 -15.72 -11.21
N PRO A 94 -14.23 -16.12 -12.42
CA PRO A 94 -15.59 -15.86 -12.87
C PRO A 94 -16.67 -16.30 -11.88
N LYS A 95 -16.47 -17.42 -11.18
CA LYS A 95 -17.36 -17.88 -10.10
C LYS A 95 -17.36 -16.96 -8.91
N ALA A 96 -16.20 -16.42 -8.53
CA ALA A 96 -16.09 -15.41 -7.45
C ALA A 96 -16.74 -14.08 -7.85
N ILE A 97 -16.65 -13.66 -9.11
CA ILE A 97 -17.35 -12.49 -9.63
C ILE A 97 -18.87 -12.68 -9.55
N ALA A 98 -19.37 -13.84 -9.97
CA ALA A 98 -20.80 -14.16 -9.89
C ALA A 98 -21.29 -14.19 -8.43
N ALA A 99 -20.56 -14.85 -7.54
CA ALA A 99 -20.87 -14.88 -6.11
C ALA A 99 -20.85 -13.46 -5.48
N ALA A 100 -19.88 -12.61 -5.88
CA ALA A 100 -19.78 -11.24 -5.39
C ALA A 100 -20.96 -10.36 -5.84
N LYS A 101 -21.52 -10.61 -7.04
CA LYS A 101 -22.72 -9.90 -7.53
C LYS A 101 -23.98 -10.28 -6.73
N LEU A 102 -24.05 -11.53 -6.29
CA LEU A 102 -25.18 -12.05 -5.49
C LEU A 102 -25.04 -11.75 -3.99
N ALA A 103 -23.83 -11.41 -3.53
CA ALA A 103 -23.57 -11.12 -2.13
C ALA A 103 -24.28 -9.82 -1.71
N LYS A 104 -24.81 -9.82 -0.47
CA LYS A 104 -25.40 -8.62 0.13
C LYS A 104 -24.37 -7.49 0.10
N GLN A 105 -24.73 -6.39 -0.54
CA GLN A 105 -23.87 -5.20 -0.55
C GLN A 105 -23.82 -4.57 0.84
N SER A 106 -22.62 -4.18 1.26
CA SER A 106 -22.38 -3.53 2.53
C SER A 106 -21.50 -2.31 2.28
N GLY A 107 -21.89 -1.18 2.82
CA GLY A 107 -21.07 0.04 2.83
C GLY A 107 -19.97 0.04 3.90
N TYR A 108 -19.69 -1.10 4.56
CA TYR A 108 -18.69 -1.21 5.61
C TYR A 108 -17.71 -2.37 5.32
N PRO A 109 -16.38 -2.15 5.42
CA PRO A 109 -15.75 -0.82 5.34
C PRO A 109 -16.11 -0.12 4.03
N LYS A 110 -16.09 1.22 3.98
CA LYS A 110 -16.49 1.99 2.78
C LYS A 110 -15.58 1.71 1.58
N CYS A 111 -14.27 1.54 1.82
CA CYS A 111 -13.31 1.16 0.78
C CYS A 111 -12.13 0.37 1.38
N LEU A 112 -11.20 -0.06 0.51
CA LEU A 112 -10.03 -0.86 0.90
C LEU A 112 -8.99 -0.10 1.75
N LEU A 113 -9.06 1.24 1.80
CA LEU A 113 -8.13 2.09 2.55
C LEU A 113 -8.68 2.55 3.91
N CYS A 114 -9.98 2.38 4.17
CA CYS A 114 -10.56 2.80 5.44
C CYS A 114 -9.89 2.10 6.64
N LYS A 115 -9.63 2.84 7.72
CA LYS A 115 -9.01 2.30 8.95
C LYS A 115 -9.80 1.15 9.57
N GLU A 116 -11.10 1.08 9.33
CA GLU A 116 -12.01 0.02 9.74
C GLU A 116 -11.69 -1.35 9.10
N ASN A 117 -10.77 -1.38 8.15
CA ASN A 117 -10.26 -2.65 7.61
C ASN A 117 -9.40 -3.42 8.62
N VAL A 118 -8.75 -2.77 9.60
CA VAL A 118 -7.96 -3.47 10.62
C VAL A 118 -8.86 -4.43 11.40
N GLY A 119 -8.51 -5.72 11.39
CA GLY A 119 -9.30 -6.77 12.05
C GLY A 119 -10.55 -7.22 11.29
N TYR A 120 -10.85 -6.65 10.12
CA TYR A 120 -12.05 -7.01 9.36
C TYR A 120 -11.96 -8.45 8.82
N ALA A 121 -12.97 -9.26 9.13
CA ALA A 121 -13.00 -10.69 8.75
C ALA A 121 -13.10 -10.93 7.23
N GLY A 122 -13.52 -9.91 6.48
CA GLY A 122 -13.70 -10.02 5.04
C GLY A 122 -15.00 -10.69 4.64
N ARG A 123 -15.23 -10.74 3.35
CA ARG A 123 -16.36 -11.42 2.68
C ARG A 123 -15.97 -11.65 1.21
N VAL A 124 -16.82 -12.36 0.46
CA VAL A 124 -16.51 -12.74 -0.94
C VAL A 124 -16.15 -11.56 -1.84
N ASN A 125 -16.74 -10.39 -1.61
CA ASN A 125 -16.50 -9.18 -2.39
C ASN A 125 -15.66 -8.11 -1.66
N HIS A 126 -15.09 -8.42 -0.49
CA HIS A 126 -14.18 -7.55 0.23
C HIS A 126 -13.14 -8.38 0.99
N PRO A 127 -11.83 -8.14 0.82
CA PRO A 127 -10.80 -8.99 1.39
C PRO A 127 -10.80 -8.97 2.92
N ALA A 128 -10.44 -10.10 3.53
CA ALA A 128 -10.13 -10.14 4.95
C ALA A 128 -8.87 -9.33 5.27
N ARG A 129 -8.85 -8.69 6.44
CA ARG A 129 -7.81 -7.81 6.93
C ARG A 129 -7.48 -8.03 8.41
N GLN A 130 -7.77 -9.23 8.94
CA GLN A 130 -7.49 -9.56 10.34
C GLN A 130 -6.00 -9.56 10.65
N ASN A 131 -5.17 -9.91 9.67
CA ASN A 131 -3.71 -9.84 9.73
C ASN A 131 -3.13 -8.48 9.27
N HIS A 132 -3.97 -7.48 9.05
CA HIS A 132 -3.56 -6.14 8.64
C HIS A 132 -3.39 -5.23 9.86
N ARG A 133 -2.38 -4.36 9.81
CA ARG A 133 -2.12 -3.32 10.80
C ARG A 133 -1.86 -1.99 10.11
N ILE A 134 -2.09 -0.92 10.83
CA ILE A 134 -1.91 0.47 10.37
C ILE A 134 -1.11 1.20 11.44
N ILE A 135 -0.14 2.00 11.03
CA ILE A 135 0.58 2.92 11.91
C ILE A 135 -0.06 4.30 11.76
N PRO A 136 -0.59 4.89 12.84
CA PRO A 136 -1.09 6.25 12.82
C PRO A 136 0.05 7.26 12.59
N LEU A 137 -0.20 8.25 11.76
CA LEU A 137 0.72 9.36 11.48
C LEU A 137 -0.02 10.69 11.62
N THR A 138 0.72 11.75 11.96
CA THR A 138 0.24 13.12 11.83
C THR A 138 0.89 13.77 10.61
N ILE A 139 0.09 14.14 9.62
CA ILE A 139 0.52 14.77 8.37
C ILE A 139 -0.33 16.02 8.16
N ASN A 140 0.31 17.17 7.93
CA ASN A 140 -0.37 18.46 7.80
C ASN A 140 -1.42 18.68 8.90
N GLN A 141 -1.05 18.40 10.16
CA GLN A 141 -1.86 18.54 11.37
C GLN A 141 -3.17 17.71 11.39
N THR A 142 -3.26 16.69 10.54
CA THR A 142 -4.40 15.77 10.45
C THR A 142 -3.97 14.33 10.66
N GLU A 143 -4.94 13.47 10.99
CA GLU A 143 -4.69 12.03 11.23
C GLU A 143 -4.65 11.25 9.93
N TRP A 144 -3.57 10.49 9.74
CA TRP A 144 -3.31 9.63 8.59
C TRP A 144 -2.94 8.23 9.04
N GLY A 145 -3.04 7.27 8.13
CA GLY A 145 -2.58 5.91 8.34
C GLY A 145 -1.46 5.56 7.37
N PHE A 146 -0.44 4.88 7.87
CA PHE A 146 0.61 4.26 7.09
C PHE A 146 0.42 2.75 7.09
N GLN A 147 0.39 2.15 5.93
CA GLN A 147 0.27 0.70 5.73
C GLN A 147 1.09 0.26 4.52
N TYR A 148 1.54 -0.99 4.51
CA TYR A 148 2.07 -1.57 3.29
C TYR A 148 0.94 -2.03 2.37
N SER A 149 1.23 -2.04 1.07
CA SER A 149 0.33 -2.62 0.08
C SER A 149 0.55 -4.14 -0.01
N PRO A 150 -0.51 -4.95 -0.05
CA PRO A 150 -0.36 -6.37 -0.35
C PRO A 150 0.04 -6.64 -1.81
N TYR A 151 0.03 -5.61 -2.65
CA TYR A 151 0.47 -5.64 -4.05
C TYR A 151 1.76 -4.86 -4.17
N VAL A 152 2.88 -5.57 -4.36
CA VAL A 152 4.22 -4.98 -4.32
C VAL A 152 4.67 -4.63 -5.73
N TYR A 153 4.48 -3.37 -6.15
CA TYR A 153 4.97 -2.87 -7.43
C TYR A 153 6.47 -2.57 -7.40
N TYR A 154 6.98 -2.14 -6.24
CA TYR A 154 8.38 -1.87 -5.94
C TYR A 154 8.66 -2.20 -4.48
N ASN A 155 9.93 -2.15 -4.07
CA ASN A 155 10.31 -2.52 -2.69
C ASN A 155 9.58 -1.66 -1.66
N GLU A 156 9.06 -2.32 -0.62
CA GLU A 156 8.34 -1.69 0.48
C GLU A 156 7.18 -0.78 0.05
N HIS A 157 6.48 -1.17 -1.02
CA HIS A 157 5.32 -0.42 -1.52
C HIS A 157 4.32 -0.16 -0.39
N CYS A 158 4.14 1.10 -0.05
CA CYS A 158 3.27 1.55 1.02
C CYS A 158 2.17 2.50 0.53
N ILE A 159 1.14 2.63 1.33
CA ILE A 159 0.03 3.55 1.13
C ILE A 159 -0.12 4.39 2.39
N VAL A 160 -0.16 5.70 2.20
CA VAL A 160 -0.42 6.68 3.24
C VAL A 160 -1.77 7.31 2.95
N PHE A 161 -2.73 7.17 3.84
CA PHE A 161 -4.12 7.54 3.57
C PHE A 161 -4.73 8.35 4.72
N ASN A 162 -5.64 9.23 4.37
CA ASN A 162 -6.37 10.03 5.35
C ASN A 162 -7.29 9.13 6.20
N PHE A 163 -7.34 9.32 7.52
CA PHE A 163 -8.28 8.57 8.37
C PHE A 163 -9.74 8.94 8.11
N GLN A 164 -9.99 10.09 7.52
CA GLN A 164 -11.32 10.46 7.03
C GLN A 164 -11.48 10.00 5.58
N HIS A 165 -12.63 9.40 5.28
CA HIS A 165 -12.96 8.95 3.93
C HIS A 165 -13.39 10.13 3.06
N ASN A 166 -12.45 10.95 2.65
CA ASN A 166 -12.61 12.11 1.79
C ASN A 166 -12.04 11.82 0.40
N PRO A 167 -12.65 12.34 -0.67
CA PRO A 167 -12.10 12.19 -2.03
C PRO A 167 -10.71 12.82 -2.15
N MET A 168 -9.90 12.25 -3.05
CA MET A 168 -8.63 12.85 -3.45
C MET A 168 -8.85 14.21 -4.10
N LYS A 169 -7.94 15.14 -3.80
CA LYS A 169 -7.88 16.45 -4.43
C LYS A 169 -6.43 16.91 -4.49
N ILE A 170 -5.96 17.26 -5.70
CA ILE A 170 -4.63 17.81 -5.89
C ILE A 170 -4.67 19.33 -5.70
N GLU A 171 -4.03 19.79 -4.63
CA GLU A 171 -3.95 21.20 -4.27
C GLU A 171 -2.62 21.49 -3.55
N ARG A 172 -2.35 22.74 -3.20
CA ARG A 172 -1.11 23.12 -2.50
C ARG A 172 -0.87 22.30 -1.22
N ALA A 173 -1.92 22.02 -0.46
CA ALA A 173 -1.82 21.18 0.75
C ALA A 173 -1.33 19.75 0.46
N THR A 174 -1.54 19.23 -0.75
CA THR A 174 -1.03 17.91 -1.16
C THR A 174 0.50 17.88 -1.09
N PHE A 175 1.17 18.91 -1.60
CA PHE A 175 2.63 19.00 -1.54
C PHE A 175 3.14 19.10 -0.09
N VAL A 176 2.47 19.88 0.75
CA VAL A 176 2.80 19.93 2.20
C VAL A 176 2.72 18.53 2.83
N LYS A 177 1.66 17.81 2.54
CA LYS A 177 1.47 16.44 3.04
C LYS A 177 2.59 15.49 2.57
N LEU A 178 2.98 15.56 1.29
CA LEU A 178 4.08 14.76 0.74
C LEU A 178 5.41 15.08 1.44
N PHE A 179 5.73 16.35 1.63
CA PHE A 179 6.95 16.77 2.34
C PHE A 179 6.94 16.36 3.82
N ASP A 180 5.81 16.46 4.51
CA ASP A 180 5.71 16.02 5.89
C ASP A 180 5.99 14.50 6.02
N PHE A 181 5.49 13.68 5.08
CA PHE A 181 5.81 12.25 5.07
C PHE A 181 7.32 11.99 4.86
N ILE A 182 7.97 12.71 3.92
CA ILE A 182 9.42 12.56 3.68
C ILE A 182 10.23 12.98 4.90
N LYS A 183 9.80 13.99 5.67
CA LYS A 183 10.46 14.33 6.94
C LYS A 183 10.37 13.20 7.97
N LEU A 184 9.25 12.47 8.01
CA LEU A 184 9.09 11.32 8.89
C LEU A 184 9.91 10.11 8.42
N PHE A 185 9.98 9.88 7.11
CA PHE A 185 10.64 8.71 6.50
C PHE A 185 11.55 9.13 5.34
N PRO A 186 12.74 9.71 5.62
CA PRO A 186 13.62 10.26 4.59
C PRO A 186 14.23 9.22 3.65
N HIS A 187 14.18 7.95 4.02
CA HIS A 187 14.63 6.81 3.19
C HIS A 187 13.56 6.33 2.19
N TYR A 188 12.34 6.88 2.24
CA TYR A 188 11.25 6.56 1.30
C TYR A 188 11.07 7.68 0.27
N PHE A 189 10.53 7.32 -0.89
CA PHE A 189 9.85 8.27 -1.75
C PHE A 189 8.35 8.27 -1.45
N ILE A 190 7.65 9.31 -1.87
CA ILE A 190 6.19 9.38 -1.86
C ILE A 190 5.69 10.13 -3.09
N GLY A 191 4.54 9.70 -3.60
CA GLY A 191 3.89 10.34 -4.73
C GLY A 191 2.37 10.26 -4.62
N SER A 192 1.68 11.11 -5.36
CA SER A 192 0.23 11.10 -5.48
C SER A 192 -0.21 10.61 -6.84
N ASN A 193 -1.31 9.87 -6.90
CA ASN A 193 -2.04 9.71 -8.15
C ASN A 193 -2.70 11.05 -8.53
N ALA A 194 -2.98 11.23 -9.82
CA ALA A 194 -3.86 12.32 -10.22
C ALA A 194 -5.29 12.07 -9.72
N ASP A 195 -6.01 13.13 -9.40
CA ASP A 195 -7.40 13.07 -8.91
C ASP A 195 -8.43 12.95 -10.05
N LEU A 196 -7.97 12.66 -11.27
CA LEU A 196 -8.79 12.50 -12.48
C LEU A 196 -8.93 11.02 -12.84
N PRO A 197 -10.15 10.50 -12.99
CA PRO A 197 -10.39 9.09 -13.34
C PRO A 197 -9.74 8.66 -14.66
N ILE A 198 -9.68 9.55 -15.64
CA ILE A 198 -9.17 9.27 -16.99
C ILE A 198 -7.68 8.92 -17.02
N VAL A 199 -6.90 9.33 -16.03
CA VAL A 199 -5.45 9.05 -15.95
C VAL A 199 -5.12 7.80 -15.13
N GLY A 200 -6.11 6.98 -14.80
CA GLY A 200 -5.91 5.65 -14.23
C GLY A 200 -5.71 5.61 -12.71
N GLY A 201 -6.00 6.70 -11.99
CA GLY A 201 -5.98 6.70 -10.52
C GLY A 201 -6.98 5.69 -9.95
N SER A 202 -6.58 4.93 -8.93
CA SER A 202 -7.45 3.99 -8.21
C SER A 202 -7.88 4.57 -6.87
N ILE A 203 -9.10 4.20 -6.42
CA ILE A 203 -9.65 4.60 -5.12
C ILE A 203 -9.66 6.13 -4.92
N LEU A 204 -10.02 6.88 -5.97
CA LEU A 204 -10.07 8.36 -5.93
C LEU A 204 -11.07 8.91 -4.91
N SER A 205 -11.97 8.09 -4.41
CA SER A 205 -12.93 8.44 -3.33
C SER A 205 -12.30 8.55 -1.94
N HIS A 206 -11.02 8.21 -1.79
CA HIS A 206 -10.31 8.25 -0.52
C HIS A 206 -8.92 8.85 -0.69
N ASP A 207 -8.67 9.99 -0.05
CA ASP A 207 -7.38 10.73 -0.13
C ASP A 207 -6.22 9.86 0.36
N HIS A 208 -5.26 9.59 -0.53
CA HIS A 208 -4.12 8.73 -0.25
C HIS A 208 -2.93 9.01 -1.16
N PHE A 209 -1.76 8.58 -0.70
CA PHE A 209 -0.49 8.64 -1.42
C PHE A 209 0.12 7.24 -1.49
N GLN A 210 1.04 7.05 -2.44
CA GLN A 210 1.80 5.82 -2.59
C GLN A 210 3.29 6.12 -2.43
N GLY A 211 3.99 5.30 -1.68
CA GLY A 211 5.41 5.45 -1.41
C GLY A 211 6.11 4.11 -1.26
N GLY A 212 7.39 4.17 -0.93
CA GLY A 212 8.21 2.98 -0.68
C GLY A 212 9.70 3.25 -0.72
N HIS A 213 10.49 2.22 -0.47
CA HIS A 213 11.94 2.26 -0.52
C HIS A 213 12.43 1.84 -1.92
N TYR A 214 12.35 2.76 -2.88
CA TYR A 214 12.70 2.49 -4.27
C TYR A 214 13.29 3.72 -4.96
N THR A 215 14.26 3.52 -5.83
CA THR A 215 14.86 4.57 -6.65
C THR A 215 14.48 4.36 -8.10
N PHE A 216 13.68 5.27 -8.65
CA PHE A 216 13.22 5.21 -10.03
C PHE A 216 14.35 5.40 -11.05
N ALA A 217 14.19 4.83 -12.24
CA ALA A 217 15.15 4.96 -13.34
C ALA A 217 15.46 6.43 -13.66
N MET A 218 14.46 7.31 -13.62
CA MET A 218 14.63 8.74 -13.83
C MET A 218 15.58 9.39 -12.80
N ALA A 219 15.55 8.95 -11.53
CA ALA A 219 16.46 9.46 -10.50
C ALA A 219 17.91 8.97 -10.65
N LYS A 220 18.10 7.86 -11.40
CA LYS A 220 19.42 7.30 -11.75
C LYS A 220 19.96 7.82 -13.06
N ALA A 221 19.13 8.47 -13.87
CA ALA A 221 19.52 8.98 -15.18
C ALA A 221 20.59 10.10 -15.05
N PRO A 222 21.54 10.19 -16.00
CA PRO A 222 22.51 11.26 -15.99
C PRO A 222 21.85 12.61 -16.25
N VAL A 223 22.38 13.67 -15.62
CA VAL A 223 21.95 15.04 -15.87
C VAL A 223 22.32 15.41 -17.31
N ILE A 224 21.34 15.71 -18.15
CA ILE A 224 21.54 16.08 -19.55
C ILE A 224 21.85 17.59 -19.65
N ARG A 225 21.21 18.40 -18.81
CA ARG A 225 21.36 19.87 -18.82
C ARG A 225 20.99 20.47 -17.46
N SER A 226 21.75 21.46 -17.02
CA SER A 226 21.43 22.30 -15.87
C SER A 226 21.24 23.74 -16.31
N PHE A 227 20.35 24.45 -15.64
CA PHE A 227 20.15 25.90 -15.84
C PHE A 227 19.64 26.54 -14.54
N SER A 228 20.04 27.75 -14.30
CA SER A 228 19.58 28.55 -13.15
C SER A 228 18.33 29.33 -13.52
N VAL A 229 17.43 29.53 -12.56
CA VAL A 229 16.24 30.35 -12.73
C VAL A 229 16.44 31.69 -12.00
N LYS A 230 16.35 32.79 -12.72
CA LYS A 230 16.50 34.13 -12.12
C LYS A 230 15.48 34.37 -11.01
N GLY A 231 15.94 34.75 -9.84
CA GLY A 231 15.11 34.95 -8.64
C GLY A 231 14.91 33.68 -7.80
N TYR A 232 15.61 32.58 -8.17
CA TYR A 232 15.61 31.30 -7.45
C TYR A 232 17.02 30.70 -7.49
N GLU A 233 17.97 31.45 -6.92
CA GLU A 233 19.42 31.17 -7.03
C GLU A 233 19.81 29.84 -6.39
N ASP A 234 19.00 29.33 -5.42
CA ASP A 234 19.20 28.04 -4.75
C ASP A 234 18.58 26.85 -5.52
N VAL A 235 18.02 27.10 -6.72
CA VAL A 235 17.40 26.06 -7.56
C VAL A 235 18.20 25.89 -8.85
N THR A 236 18.70 24.69 -9.08
CA THR A 236 19.40 24.29 -10.31
C THR A 236 18.76 23.06 -10.96
#